data_a45d0dbc0a954de62a47ae99356fcec3
#
_entry.id   a45d0dbc0a954de62a47ae99356fcec3
#
_cell.length_a   1.000
_cell.length_b   1.000
_cell.length_c   1.000
_cell.angle_alpha   90.00
_cell.angle_beta   90.00
_cell.angle_gamma   90.00
#
_symmetry.space_group_name_H-M   'P 1'
#
loop_
_entity.id
_entity.type
_entity.pdbx_description
1 polymer ?
#
loop_
_entity_poly.entity_id
_entity_poly.type
_entity_poly.pdbx_seq_one_letter_code
_entity_poly.pdbx_strand_id
1 'polypeptide(L)'
;MWNMALLPGGIDACAIMPAMASLEKDAPAGAAAAAATPLALEFCGLKFASPIVLLSGCVGFGEEYTRIEGFSNRDAGAIVLKGTTGAARLGNPPHRVYETPAGMLNAIGLQNPGVDHVVRVILPQLDFSETRFIANVSGSTIEEYVEVTRRFDASPIDAIEINISCPNVKEGGVAFGNYPDMSAQVVAACRRVTNKPLITKLSPNQTDIRENARRCIEAGTDALAVINTIMGMAIDVEERRPVIGNVQGGLSGPAIKPIALLKVHQVYEVAGPHRIPIIGQGGITTARDALEFIIAGATAVGVGTALFYDPLVCRRINEGIAAYLAAHGLADVTELVGTLRTAKDLADCALSG
;
A
#
# COMPACT_ATOMS: atom_id res chain seq x y z
N MET A 1 -5.83 -36.51 -20.24
CA MET A 1 -4.57 -37.04 -20.75
C MET A 1 -3.84 -35.91 -21.44
N TRP A 2 -2.88 -35.27 -20.76
CA TRP A 2 -2.00 -34.27 -21.37
C TRP A 2 -0.64 -34.92 -21.57
N ASN A 3 -0.21 -34.96 -22.81
CA ASN A 3 1.01 -35.62 -23.24
C ASN A 3 2.19 -34.67 -23.00
N MET A 4 3.03 -34.94 -22.00
CA MET A 4 4.29 -34.22 -21.76
C MET A 4 5.34 -34.76 -22.75
N ALA A 5 5.63 -33.99 -23.80
CA ALA A 5 6.81 -34.20 -24.61
C ALA A 5 8.05 -33.72 -23.83
N LEU A 6 8.94 -34.66 -23.51
CA LEU A 6 10.25 -34.41 -22.90
C LEU A 6 11.15 -33.65 -23.87
N LEU A 7 11.62 -32.48 -23.49
CA LEU A 7 12.75 -31.82 -24.15
C LEU A 7 14.07 -32.45 -23.66
N PRO A 8 15.06 -32.72 -24.51
CA PRO A 8 16.36 -33.25 -24.10
C PRO A 8 17.23 -32.13 -23.53
N GLY A 9 17.48 -32.19 -22.24
CA GLY A 9 18.29 -31.23 -21.48
C GLY A 9 17.79 -31.12 -20.06
N GLY A 10 17.88 -32.21 -19.28
CA GLY A 10 17.39 -32.30 -17.92
C GLY A 10 18.06 -31.28 -16.98
N ILE A 11 17.31 -30.29 -16.57
CA ILE A 11 17.61 -29.56 -15.32
C ILE A 11 16.80 -30.27 -14.25
N ASP A 12 17.54 -30.92 -13.34
CA ASP A 12 16.98 -31.68 -12.22
C ASP A 12 16.16 -30.75 -11.31
N ALA A 13 14.85 -30.92 -11.31
CA ALA A 13 13.91 -30.12 -10.52
C ALA A 13 14.09 -30.29 -8.98
N CYS A 14 15.00 -31.16 -8.56
CA CYS A 14 15.33 -31.45 -7.16
C CYS A 14 16.44 -30.55 -6.58
N ALA A 15 17.11 -29.72 -7.40
CA ALA A 15 18.23 -28.87 -6.95
C ALA A 15 17.82 -27.45 -6.51
N ILE A 16 16.54 -27.10 -6.50
CA ILE A 16 16.08 -25.74 -6.16
C ILE A 16 15.60 -25.58 -4.70
N MET A 17 15.61 -26.66 -3.90
CA MET A 17 15.18 -26.61 -2.50
C MET A 17 16.16 -27.18 -1.49
N PRO A 18 17.35 -26.59 -1.30
CA PRO A 18 17.93 -26.57 0.03
C PRO A 18 18.64 -25.26 0.43
N ALA A 19 18.17 -24.09 0.02
CA ALA A 19 18.80 -22.83 0.43
C ALA A 19 17.97 -21.98 1.42
N MET A 20 16.81 -22.45 1.86
CA MET A 20 15.95 -21.67 2.77
C MET A 20 16.11 -22.01 4.27
N ALA A 21 16.94 -22.99 4.63
CA ALA A 21 17.05 -23.45 6.04
C ALA A 21 18.33 -23.03 6.77
N SER A 22 19.22 -22.23 6.19
CA SER A 22 20.53 -21.92 6.80
C SER A 22 20.88 -20.46 7.01
N LEU A 23 19.92 -19.54 6.91
CA LEU A 23 20.16 -18.11 7.17
C LEU A 23 19.74 -17.62 8.56
N GLU A 24 19.34 -18.52 9.47
CA GLU A 24 18.92 -18.15 10.83
C GLU A 24 19.96 -18.41 11.93
N LYS A 25 21.18 -18.84 11.61
CA LYS A 25 22.24 -19.00 12.62
C LYS A 25 23.53 -18.42 12.08
N ASP A 26 23.89 -17.28 12.60
CA ASP A 26 25.21 -16.69 12.85
C ASP A 26 25.18 -15.18 12.61
N ALA A 27 24.52 -14.45 13.53
CA ALA A 27 24.87 -13.06 13.74
C ALA A 27 26.07 -13.04 14.72
N PRO A 28 27.23 -12.50 14.32
CA PRO A 28 28.34 -12.35 15.26
C PRO A 28 27.95 -11.31 16.31
N ALA A 29 27.92 -11.71 17.57
CA ALA A 29 27.91 -10.80 18.70
C ALA A 29 29.22 -9.99 18.68
N GLY A 30 29.17 -8.72 18.35
CA GLY A 30 30.33 -7.83 18.40
C GLY A 30 30.51 -6.96 17.17
N ALA A 31 29.48 -6.29 16.67
CA ALA A 31 29.64 -5.19 15.73
C ALA A 31 29.53 -3.87 16.51
N ALA A 32 30.61 -3.08 16.46
CA ALA A 32 30.57 -1.67 16.83
C ALA A 32 29.40 -1.00 16.11
N ALA A 33 28.75 -0.04 16.80
CA ALA A 33 27.62 0.72 16.26
C ALA A 33 27.98 1.30 14.89
N ALA A 34 27.63 0.58 13.83
CA ALA A 34 27.62 1.14 12.48
C ALA A 34 26.60 2.28 12.49
N ALA A 35 27.00 3.43 11.99
CA ALA A 35 26.08 4.57 11.81
C ALA A 35 24.82 4.05 11.14
N ALA A 36 23.65 4.25 11.77
CA ALA A 36 22.39 3.75 11.25
C ALA A 36 22.20 4.27 9.83
N THR A 37 22.11 3.36 8.87
CA THR A 37 21.83 3.73 7.46
C THR A 37 20.48 4.42 7.42
N PRO A 38 20.36 5.64 6.88
CA PRO A 38 19.14 6.40 6.97
C PRO A 38 18.01 5.75 6.18
N LEU A 39 16.92 5.42 6.88
CA LEU A 39 15.66 5.01 6.29
C LEU A 39 14.78 6.21 5.93
N ALA A 40 15.19 7.39 6.37
CA ALA A 40 14.45 8.62 6.17
C ALA A 40 14.40 8.99 4.69
N LEU A 41 13.25 9.50 4.27
CA LEU A 41 13.04 9.99 2.91
C LEU A 41 12.11 11.20 2.89
N GLU A 42 12.11 11.91 1.77
CA GLU A 42 11.12 12.95 1.48
C GLU A 42 10.01 12.39 0.59
N PHE A 43 8.76 12.63 0.96
CA PHE A 43 7.57 12.22 0.21
C PHE A 43 6.62 13.41 0.05
N CYS A 44 6.52 13.97 -1.15
CA CYS A 44 5.70 15.17 -1.42
C CYS A 44 5.98 16.34 -0.47
N GLY A 45 7.25 16.62 -0.14
CA GLY A 45 7.64 17.67 0.81
C GLY A 45 7.48 17.27 2.28
N LEU A 46 6.98 16.09 2.58
CA LEU A 46 6.88 15.55 3.94
C LEU A 46 8.12 14.70 4.27
N LYS A 47 8.67 14.91 5.46
CA LYS A 47 9.77 14.08 5.96
C LYS A 47 9.20 12.83 6.62
N PHE A 48 9.51 11.67 6.05
CA PHE A 48 9.22 10.35 6.61
C PHE A 48 10.47 9.81 7.31
N ALA A 49 10.33 9.36 8.55
CA ALA A 49 11.43 8.74 9.30
C ALA A 49 11.74 7.31 8.82
N SER A 50 10.82 6.69 8.10
CA SER A 50 10.87 5.33 7.57
C SER A 50 10.13 5.26 6.24
N PRO A 51 10.50 4.37 5.31
CA PRO A 51 9.76 4.17 4.08
C PRO A 51 8.40 3.49 4.28
N ILE A 52 8.08 3.06 5.50
CA ILE A 52 6.85 2.33 5.78
C ILE A 52 5.67 3.28 5.97
N VAL A 53 4.55 2.96 5.32
CA VAL A 53 3.25 3.62 5.48
C VAL A 53 2.25 2.59 6.01
N LEU A 54 1.60 2.86 7.15
CA LEU A 54 0.52 2.02 7.67
C LEU A 54 -0.77 2.31 6.92
N LEU A 55 -1.44 1.24 6.44
CA LEU A 55 -2.53 1.38 5.48
C LEU A 55 -3.89 1.62 6.15
N SER A 56 -4.69 2.46 5.51
CA SER A 56 -6.09 2.70 5.87
C SER A 56 -6.87 1.40 5.99
N GLY A 57 -7.62 1.29 7.08
CA GLY A 57 -8.43 0.12 7.40
C GLY A 57 -7.72 -0.96 8.22
N CYS A 58 -6.40 -0.84 8.42
CA CYS A 58 -5.62 -1.81 9.19
C CYS A 58 -5.21 -1.28 10.58
N VAL A 59 -5.18 0.03 10.76
CA VAL A 59 -4.71 0.69 12.00
C VAL A 59 -5.74 1.69 12.57
N GLY A 60 -7.01 1.55 12.20
CA GLY A 60 -8.05 2.45 12.66
C GLY A 60 -7.74 3.91 12.37
N PHE A 61 -7.63 4.73 13.40
CA PHE A 61 -7.25 6.13 13.31
C PHE A 61 -5.83 6.43 13.85
N GLY A 62 -5.00 5.38 14.08
CA GLY A 62 -3.59 5.53 14.47
C GLY A 62 -3.34 5.51 15.98
N GLU A 63 -4.38 5.36 16.81
CA GLU A 63 -4.25 5.23 18.28
C GLU A 63 -4.42 3.79 18.78
N GLU A 64 -5.13 2.94 18.03
CA GLU A 64 -5.56 1.64 18.51
C GLU A 64 -4.37 0.70 18.79
N TYR A 65 -3.37 0.73 17.93
CA TYR A 65 -2.18 -0.12 18.06
C TYR A 65 -1.17 0.38 19.10
N THR A 66 -1.23 1.65 19.50
CA THR A 66 -0.33 2.21 20.54
C THR A 66 -0.53 1.55 21.90
N ARG A 67 -1.62 0.80 22.08
CA ARG A 67 -1.92 0.02 23.28
C ARG A 67 -1.23 -1.35 23.30
N ILE A 68 -0.59 -1.75 22.19
CA ILE A 68 0.13 -3.02 22.09
C ILE A 68 1.56 -2.78 22.56
N GLU A 69 2.02 -3.61 23.51
CA GLU A 69 3.38 -3.54 24.02
C GLU A 69 4.42 -3.67 22.90
N GLY A 70 5.35 -2.74 22.86
CA GLY A 70 6.40 -2.68 21.84
C GLY A 70 6.02 -2.04 20.51
N PHE A 71 4.75 -1.73 20.26
CA PHE A 71 4.34 -0.98 19.07
C PHE A 71 4.65 0.52 19.23
N SER A 72 5.07 1.16 18.14
CA SER A 72 5.25 2.61 18.09
C SER A 72 4.88 3.16 16.71
N ASN A 73 4.14 4.26 16.68
CA ASN A 73 3.88 5.00 15.44
C ASN A 73 5.18 5.51 14.80
N ARG A 74 6.26 5.66 15.57
CA ARG A 74 7.60 6.07 15.09
C ARG A 74 8.28 5.02 14.22
N ASP A 75 7.81 3.78 14.23
CA ASP A 75 8.29 2.72 13.34
C ASP A 75 7.80 2.91 11.89
N ALA A 76 6.85 3.84 11.65
CA ALA A 76 6.33 4.18 10.34
C ALA A 76 6.61 5.64 9.96
N GLY A 77 6.87 5.90 8.70
CA GLY A 77 7.00 7.24 8.14
C GLY A 77 5.67 7.98 8.05
N ALA A 78 4.58 7.23 7.83
CA ALA A 78 3.23 7.78 7.83
C ALA A 78 2.17 6.74 8.20
N ILE A 79 1.02 7.22 8.65
CA ILE A 79 -0.19 6.43 8.92
C ILE A 79 -1.35 6.99 8.10
N VAL A 80 -1.95 6.14 7.25
CA VAL A 80 -3.17 6.48 6.53
C VAL A 80 -4.36 6.09 7.41
N LEU A 81 -5.10 7.10 7.84
CA LEU A 81 -6.25 6.94 8.74
C LEU A 81 -7.38 6.17 8.07
N LYS A 82 -8.31 5.68 8.87
CA LYS A 82 -9.52 5.01 8.38
C LYS A 82 -10.25 5.85 7.34
N GLY A 83 -10.68 5.20 6.24
CA GLY A 83 -11.47 5.83 5.20
C GLY A 83 -12.71 6.51 5.76
N THR A 84 -12.83 7.81 5.50
CA THR A 84 -13.82 8.70 6.09
C THR A 84 -14.72 9.27 5.02
N THR A 85 -16.03 9.34 5.31
CA THR A 85 -17.09 9.90 4.47
C THR A 85 -17.70 11.14 5.13
N GLY A 86 -18.51 11.89 4.40
CA GLY A 86 -19.18 13.08 4.93
C GLY A 86 -20.00 12.76 6.18
N ALA A 87 -20.95 11.84 6.05
CA ALA A 87 -21.73 11.30 7.16
C ALA A 87 -21.14 10.00 7.71
N ALA A 88 -21.51 9.66 8.95
CA ALA A 88 -21.17 8.36 9.54
C ALA A 88 -21.78 7.19 8.75
N ARG A 89 -21.03 6.08 8.63
CA ARG A 89 -21.50 4.83 7.99
C ARG A 89 -21.31 3.66 8.94
N LEU A 90 -22.32 2.80 9.04
CA LEU A 90 -22.27 1.57 9.83
C LEU A 90 -21.48 0.45 9.12
N GLY A 91 -21.27 0.60 7.82
CA GLY A 91 -20.67 -0.45 6.98
C GLY A 91 -21.66 -1.56 6.62
N ASN A 92 -21.12 -2.62 6.03
CA ASN A 92 -21.92 -3.79 5.62
C ASN A 92 -22.34 -4.64 6.83
N PRO A 93 -23.39 -5.48 6.72
CA PRO A 93 -23.73 -6.48 7.73
C PRO A 93 -22.59 -7.50 7.94
N PRO A 94 -22.50 -8.16 9.12
CA PRO A 94 -21.62 -9.31 9.32
C PRO A 94 -22.03 -10.51 8.41
N HIS A 95 -21.13 -11.45 8.02
CA HIS A 95 -19.70 -11.46 8.29
C HIS A 95 -18.96 -10.62 7.25
N ARG A 96 -17.97 -9.83 7.70
CA ARG A 96 -17.28 -8.84 6.85
C ARG A 96 -15.85 -9.20 6.52
N VAL A 97 -15.29 -10.19 7.20
CA VAL A 97 -13.89 -10.61 7.07
C VAL A 97 -13.85 -12.12 7.04
N TYR A 98 -12.97 -12.66 6.19
CA TYR A 98 -12.70 -14.09 6.10
C TYR A 98 -11.22 -14.30 5.78
N GLU A 99 -10.56 -15.15 6.57
CA GLU A 99 -9.18 -15.55 6.36
C GLU A 99 -9.09 -16.58 5.23
N THR A 100 -8.13 -16.39 4.33
CA THR A 100 -7.81 -17.33 3.25
C THR A 100 -6.41 -17.93 3.47
N PRO A 101 -6.02 -19.02 2.79
CA PRO A 101 -4.71 -19.66 3.01
C PRO A 101 -3.50 -18.72 2.90
N ALA A 102 -3.60 -17.63 2.14
CA ALA A 102 -2.49 -16.70 1.93
C ALA A 102 -2.92 -15.23 2.00
N GLY A 103 -3.97 -14.92 2.76
CA GLY A 103 -4.45 -13.55 2.90
C GLY A 103 -5.83 -13.44 3.53
N MET A 104 -6.54 -12.38 3.20
CA MET A 104 -7.81 -12.06 3.83
C MET A 104 -8.77 -11.45 2.81
N LEU A 105 -10.03 -11.89 2.83
CA LEU A 105 -11.15 -11.22 2.18
C LEU A 105 -11.82 -10.27 3.15
N ASN A 106 -12.14 -9.05 2.70
CA ASN A 106 -12.91 -8.11 3.50
C ASN A 106 -14.01 -7.42 2.70
N ALA A 107 -15.10 -7.11 3.37
CA ALA A 107 -16.22 -6.34 2.87
C ALA A 107 -16.76 -5.43 3.98
N ILE A 108 -15.94 -4.50 4.47
CA ILE A 108 -16.26 -3.64 5.62
C ILE A 108 -17.34 -2.62 5.30
N GLY A 109 -17.40 -2.09 4.07
CA GLY A 109 -18.41 -1.12 3.66
C GLY A 109 -18.18 0.29 4.20
N LEU A 110 -16.91 0.72 4.32
CA LEU A 110 -16.52 2.07 4.78
C LEU A 110 -17.10 2.45 6.16
N GLN A 111 -17.16 1.52 7.11
CA GLN A 111 -17.55 1.85 8.48
C GLN A 111 -16.65 2.97 9.03
N ASN A 112 -17.25 4.12 9.38
CA ASN A 112 -16.53 5.28 9.92
C ASN A 112 -17.52 6.24 10.62
N PRO A 113 -17.05 7.11 11.52
CA PRO A 113 -17.92 8.01 12.29
C PRO A 113 -18.28 9.32 11.58
N GLY A 114 -17.85 9.52 10.32
CA GLY A 114 -18.02 10.78 9.59
C GLY A 114 -16.93 11.80 9.85
N VAL A 115 -16.69 12.69 8.88
CA VAL A 115 -15.56 13.64 8.90
C VAL A 115 -15.62 14.61 10.07
N ASP A 116 -16.79 15.09 10.47
CA ASP A 116 -16.92 16.02 11.60
C ASP A 116 -16.45 15.40 12.91
N HIS A 117 -16.77 14.13 13.15
CA HIS A 117 -16.31 13.41 14.35
C HIS A 117 -14.80 13.16 14.27
N VAL A 118 -14.27 12.77 13.11
CA VAL A 118 -12.83 12.56 12.95
C VAL A 118 -12.05 13.83 13.25
N VAL A 119 -12.45 14.96 12.65
CA VAL A 119 -11.73 16.23 12.80
C VAL A 119 -11.84 16.79 14.22
N ARG A 120 -13.02 16.71 14.85
CA ARG A 120 -13.26 17.35 16.15
C ARG A 120 -12.91 16.49 17.36
N VAL A 121 -12.96 15.18 17.22
CA VAL A 121 -12.80 14.27 18.37
C VAL A 121 -11.55 13.41 18.24
N ILE A 122 -11.27 12.86 17.06
CA ILE A 122 -10.18 11.89 16.89
C ILE A 122 -8.84 12.60 16.66
N LEU A 123 -8.74 13.51 15.68
CA LEU A 123 -7.47 14.17 15.36
C LEU A 123 -6.83 14.90 16.55
N PRO A 124 -7.57 15.54 17.48
CA PRO A 124 -6.98 16.16 18.67
C PRO A 124 -6.32 15.18 19.65
N GLN A 125 -6.56 13.86 19.52
CA GLN A 125 -5.97 12.83 20.38
C GLN A 125 -4.67 12.25 19.79
N LEU A 126 -4.33 12.58 18.53
CA LEU A 126 -3.15 12.07 17.87
C LEU A 126 -1.92 12.94 18.17
N ASP A 127 -0.78 12.28 18.38
CA ASP A 127 0.51 12.96 18.50
C ASP A 127 1.18 13.10 17.13
N PHE A 128 0.99 14.26 16.50
CA PHE A 128 1.59 14.59 15.20
C PHE A 128 3.12 14.72 15.22
N SER A 129 3.76 14.61 16.39
CA SER A 129 5.23 14.58 16.51
C SER A 129 5.82 13.19 16.29
N GLU A 130 5.01 12.12 16.34
CA GLU A 130 5.47 10.75 16.23
C GLU A 130 5.70 10.31 14.77
N THR A 131 4.75 10.65 13.90
CA THR A 131 4.75 10.27 12.49
C THR A 131 3.88 11.24 11.68
N ARG A 132 3.76 11.02 10.36
CA ARG A 132 2.83 11.78 9.51
C ARG A 132 1.48 11.11 9.45
N PHE A 133 0.40 11.88 9.56
CA PHE A 133 -0.95 11.37 9.45
C PHE A 133 -1.60 11.82 8.14
N ILE A 134 -2.05 10.84 7.36
CA ILE A 134 -2.68 11.02 6.05
C ILE A 134 -4.17 10.71 6.19
N ALA A 135 -5.04 11.68 5.91
CA ALA A 135 -6.48 11.42 5.89
C ALA A 135 -6.85 10.58 4.68
N ASN A 136 -7.66 9.53 4.85
CA ASN A 136 -8.22 8.78 3.74
C ASN A 136 -9.66 9.24 3.48
N VAL A 137 -9.86 9.82 2.30
CA VAL A 137 -11.15 10.38 1.86
C VAL A 137 -11.87 9.39 0.96
N SER A 138 -13.11 9.12 1.29
CA SER A 138 -14.02 8.28 0.51
C SER A 138 -15.38 8.96 0.35
N GLY A 139 -16.07 8.68 -0.75
CA GLY A 139 -17.39 9.26 -1.01
C GLY A 139 -18.15 8.46 -2.05
N SER A 140 -19.45 8.75 -2.19
CA SER A 140 -20.33 8.19 -3.21
C SER A 140 -20.56 9.15 -4.38
N THR A 141 -20.26 10.44 -4.21
CA THR A 141 -20.34 11.48 -5.24
C THR A 141 -19.10 12.37 -5.22
N ILE A 142 -18.85 13.09 -6.32
CA ILE A 142 -17.73 14.03 -6.41
C ILE A 142 -17.87 15.13 -5.35
N GLU A 143 -19.08 15.59 -5.09
CA GLU A 143 -19.38 16.62 -4.09
C GLU A 143 -19.01 16.15 -2.69
N GLU A 144 -19.29 14.88 -2.35
CA GLU A 144 -18.91 14.28 -1.07
C GLU A 144 -17.38 14.23 -0.93
N TYR A 145 -16.66 13.79 -1.97
CA TYR A 145 -15.18 13.82 -1.96
C TYR A 145 -14.64 15.23 -1.71
N VAL A 146 -15.20 16.24 -2.41
CA VAL A 146 -14.80 17.65 -2.27
C VAL A 146 -15.06 18.16 -0.85
N GLU A 147 -16.22 17.90 -0.30
CA GLU A 147 -16.58 18.36 1.05
C GLU A 147 -15.69 17.72 2.12
N VAL A 148 -15.47 16.40 2.07
CA VAL A 148 -14.60 15.70 3.01
C VAL A 148 -13.15 16.19 2.87
N THR A 149 -12.67 16.39 1.64
CA THR A 149 -11.34 16.95 1.38
C THR A 149 -11.20 18.34 2.01
N ARG A 150 -12.17 19.23 1.83
CA ARG A 150 -12.16 20.58 2.42
C ARG A 150 -12.10 20.55 3.94
N ARG A 151 -12.83 19.62 4.60
CA ARG A 151 -12.80 19.47 6.06
C ARG A 151 -11.43 19.02 6.55
N PHE A 152 -10.78 18.10 5.85
CA PHE A 152 -9.43 17.67 6.18
C PHE A 152 -8.36 18.72 5.83
N ASP A 153 -8.53 19.50 4.78
CA ASP A 153 -7.63 20.60 4.45
C ASP A 153 -7.54 21.62 5.60
N ALA A 154 -8.66 21.94 6.23
CA ALA A 154 -8.75 22.84 7.39
C ALA A 154 -8.30 22.21 8.72
N SER A 155 -7.82 20.96 8.73
CA SER A 155 -7.39 20.21 9.92
C SER A 155 -5.86 20.08 9.99
N PRO A 156 -5.28 19.59 11.10
CA PRO A 156 -3.83 19.42 11.24
C PRO A 156 -3.23 18.28 10.42
N ILE A 157 -4.03 17.52 9.65
CA ILE A 157 -3.56 16.39 8.87
C ILE A 157 -2.43 16.79 7.90
N ASP A 158 -1.44 15.93 7.69
CA ASP A 158 -0.27 16.23 6.85
C ASP A 158 -0.54 16.09 5.34
N ALA A 159 -1.36 15.11 4.93
CA ALA A 159 -1.69 14.83 3.54
C ALA A 159 -3.09 14.21 3.42
N ILE A 160 -3.58 14.09 2.17
CA ILE A 160 -4.90 13.53 1.87
C ILE A 160 -4.77 12.42 0.84
N GLU A 161 -5.23 11.21 1.17
CA GLU A 161 -5.36 10.09 0.23
C GLU A 161 -6.81 9.99 -0.26
N ILE A 162 -7.03 10.12 -1.57
CA ILE A 162 -8.33 9.92 -2.20
C ILE A 162 -8.51 8.44 -2.53
N ASN A 163 -9.45 7.78 -1.87
CA ASN A 163 -9.76 6.38 -2.07
C ASN A 163 -10.89 6.21 -3.09
N ILE A 164 -10.54 6.20 -4.37
CA ILE A 164 -11.49 6.00 -5.49
C ILE A 164 -11.74 4.53 -5.83
N SER A 165 -11.16 3.59 -5.09
CA SER A 165 -11.09 2.18 -5.47
C SER A 165 -11.65 1.21 -4.44
N CYS A 166 -12.54 1.65 -3.55
CA CYS A 166 -13.13 0.76 -2.55
C CYS A 166 -14.11 -0.23 -3.19
N PRO A 167 -13.84 -1.56 -3.15
CA PRO A 167 -14.69 -2.56 -3.82
C PRO A 167 -16.02 -2.82 -3.08
N ASN A 168 -16.23 -2.23 -1.91
CA ASN A 168 -17.36 -2.53 -1.03
C ASN A 168 -18.50 -1.51 -1.09
N VAL A 169 -18.40 -0.52 -1.99
CA VAL A 169 -19.42 0.55 -2.14
C VAL A 169 -19.93 0.55 -3.58
N LYS A 170 -21.20 0.22 -3.78
CA LYS A 170 -21.80 0.02 -5.11
C LYS A 170 -21.79 1.27 -5.99
N GLU A 171 -21.93 2.45 -5.40
CA GLU A 171 -22.05 3.73 -6.10
C GLU A 171 -20.83 4.65 -5.92
N GLY A 172 -19.87 4.26 -5.07
CA GLY A 172 -18.64 5.02 -4.83
C GLY A 172 -17.42 4.28 -5.35
N GLY A 173 -16.32 4.38 -4.68
CA GLY A 173 -14.99 3.84 -4.91
C GLY A 173 -14.73 2.95 -6.13
N VAL A 174 -15.40 1.81 -6.27
CA VAL A 174 -15.15 0.88 -7.40
C VAL A 174 -15.51 1.51 -8.74
N ALA A 175 -16.63 2.18 -8.84
CA ALA A 175 -17.07 2.79 -10.10
C ALA A 175 -16.08 3.88 -10.56
N PHE A 176 -15.71 4.79 -9.68
CA PHE A 176 -14.74 5.84 -10.00
C PHE A 176 -13.37 5.27 -10.38
N GLY A 177 -12.84 4.36 -9.57
CA GLY A 177 -11.50 3.80 -9.74
C GLY A 177 -11.29 2.95 -10.98
N ASN A 178 -12.35 2.46 -11.62
CA ASN A 178 -12.25 1.64 -12.81
C ASN A 178 -12.32 2.44 -14.13
N TYR A 179 -12.70 3.70 -14.06
CA TYR A 179 -12.83 4.60 -15.22
C TYR A 179 -11.86 5.77 -15.11
N PRO A 180 -10.82 5.83 -15.97
CA PRO A 180 -9.77 6.86 -15.88
C PRO A 180 -10.29 8.30 -15.85
N ASP A 181 -11.28 8.61 -16.68
CA ASP A 181 -11.87 9.96 -16.73
C ASP A 181 -12.64 10.31 -15.45
N MET A 182 -13.33 9.35 -14.85
CA MET A 182 -14.04 9.58 -13.58
C MET A 182 -13.04 9.75 -12.43
N SER A 183 -11.95 8.96 -12.42
CA SER A 183 -10.85 9.12 -11.47
C SER A 183 -10.26 10.52 -11.57
N ALA A 184 -9.94 10.98 -12.78
CA ALA A 184 -9.40 12.32 -13.03
C ALA A 184 -10.36 13.43 -12.58
N GLN A 185 -11.67 13.28 -12.81
CA GLN A 185 -12.66 14.26 -12.35
C GLN A 185 -12.70 14.41 -10.83
N VAL A 186 -12.64 13.29 -10.09
CA VAL A 186 -12.58 13.31 -8.61
C VAL A 186 -11.30 13.99 -8.16
N VAL A 187 -10.14 13.59 -8.71
CA VAL A 187 -8.84 14.17 -8.36
C VAL A 187 -8.81 15.66 -8.62
N ALA A 188 -9.19 16.11 -9.84
CA ALA A 188 -9.23 17.53 -10.19
C ALA A 188 -10.20 18.33 -9.30
N ALA A 189 -11.34 17.74 -8.92
CA ALA A 189 -12.29 18.39 -8.03
C ALA A 189 -11.73 18.57 -6.61
N CYS A 190 -11.07 17.54 -6.07
CA CYS A 190 -10.41 17.60 -4.76
C CYS A 190 -9.22 18.55 -4.78
N ARG A 191 -8.39 18.53 -5.85
CA ARG A 191 -7.24 19.42 -5.98
C ARG A 191 -7.62 20.90 -5.87
N ARG A 192 -8.77 21.30 -6.40
CA ARG A 192 -9.24 22.70 -6.31
C ARG A 192 -9.52 23.20 -4.89
N VAL A 193 -9.64 22.33 -3.91
CA VAL A 193 -10.04 22.69 -2.54
C VAL A 193 -9.00 22.36 -1.48
N THR A 194 -7.81 21.92 -1.87
CA THR A 194 -6.70 21.66 -0.95
C THR A 194 -5.38 22.05 -1.58
N ASN A 195 -4.43 22.49 -0.76
CA ASN A 195 -3.02 22.65 -1.14
C ASN A 195 -2.12 21.61 -0.45
N LYS A 196 -2.69 20.75 0.38
CA LYS A 196 -1.95 19.64 1.00
C LYS A 196 -1.54 18.62 -0.05
N PRO A 197 -0.50 17.82 0.20
CA PRO A 197 -0.16 16.69 -0.66
C PRO A 197 -1.38 15.79 -0.89
N LEU A 198 -1.70 15.54 -2.17
CA LEU A 198 -2.85 14.77 -2.62
C LEU A 198 -2.38 13.46 -3.22
N ILE A 199 -2.76 12.36 -2.60
CA ILE A 199 -2.39 11.00 -3.00
C ILE A 199 -3.61 10.31 -3.60
N THR A 200 -3.50 9.71 -4.77
CA THR A 200 -4.61 8.94 -5.35
C THR A 200 -4.36 7.44 -5.20
N LYS A 201 -5.27 6.73 -4.51
CA LYS A 201 -5.20 5.29 -4.33
C LYS A 201 -5.91 4.56 -5.46
N LEU A 202 -5.14 3.86 -6.30
CA LEU A 202 -5.59 3.20 -7.52
C LEU A 202 -6.16 1.80 -7.26
N SER A 203 -7.20 1.45 -8.02
CA SER A 203 -7.78 0.10 -8.08
C SER A 203 -6.93 -0.82 -8.96
N PRO A 204 -6.63 -2.06 -8.52
CA PRO A 204 -6.02 -3.06 -9.38
C PRO A 204 -7.04 -3.73 -10.33
N ASN A 205 -8.35 -3.55 -10.11
CA ASN A 205 -9.43 -4.28 -10.77
C ASN A 205 -9.73 -3.70 -12.16
N GLN A 206 -8.69 -3.52 -12.94
CA GLN A 206 -8.70 -2.99 -14.29
C GLN A 206 -7.58 -3.63 -15.13
N THR A 207 -7.75 -3.69 -16.44
CA THR A 207 -6.80 -4.35 -17.32
C THR A 207 -5.47 -3.60 -17.37
N ASP A 208 -5.49 -2.29 -17.65
CA ASP A 208 -4.31 -1.43 -17.67
C ASP A 208 -4.42 -0.28 -16.68
N ILE A 209 -3.61 -0.34 -15.62
CA ILE A 209 -3.58 0.68 -14.57
C ILE A 209 -2.84 1.96 -15.00
N ARG A 210 -2.01 1.89 -16.06
CA ARG A 210 -1.18 3.00 -16.52
C ARG A 210 -2.01 4.19 -16.99
N GLU A 211 -3.10 3.92 -17.70
CA GLU A 211 -3.98 4.99 -18.17
C GLU A 211 -4.64 5.75 -17.01
N ASN A 212 -5.12 4.99 -16.00
CA ASN A 212 -5.69 5.62 -14.82
C ASN A 212 -4.66 6.46 -14.05
N ALA A 213 -3.42 5.93 -13.90
CA ALA A 213 -2.31 6.68 -13.29
C ALA A 213 -2.02 7.98 -14.05
N ARG A 214 -1.90 7.93 -15.39
CA ARG A 214 -1.65 9.11 -16.25
C ARG A 214 -2.75 10.16 -16.06
N ARG A 215 -4.01 9.77 -16.13
CA ARG A 215 -5.15 10.69 -15.97
C ARG A 215 -5.20 11.33 -14.58
N CYS A 216 -4.84 10.58 -13.52
CA CYS A 216 -4.74 11.13 -12.17
C CYS A 216 -3.57 12.13 -12.04
N ILE A 217 -2.42 11.85 -12.66
CA ILE A 217 -1.27 12.77 -12.71
C ILE A 217 -1.65 14.08 -13.42
N GLU A 218 -2.26 13.98 -14.59
CA GLU A 218 -2.74 15.15 -15.36
C GLU A 218 -3.79 15.96 -14.58
N ALA A 219 -4.57 15.29 -13.72
CA ALA A 219 -5.58 15.93 -12.86
C ALA A 219 -5.01 16.60 -11.60
N GLY A 220 -3.70 16.45 -11.33
CA GLY A 220 -3.02 17.15 -10.25
C GLY A 220 -2.85 16.36 -8.95
N THR A 221 -2.76 15.02 -9.02
CA THR A 221 -2.28 14.24 -7.87
C THR A 221 -0.79 14.45 -7.66
N ASP A 222 -0.35 14.53 -6.39
CA ASP A 222 1.07 14.68 -6.04
C ASP A 222 1.76 13.32 -5.88
N ALA A 223 0.99 12.27 -5.58
CA ALA A 223 1.48 10.89 -5.43
C ALA A 223 0.41 9.86 -5.77
N LEU A 224 0.84 8.61 -5.94
CA LEU A 224 -0.04 7.48 -6.21
C LEU A 224 0.13 6.38 -5.15
N ALA A 225 -0.95 5.80 -4.63
CA ALA A 225 -0.93 4.59 -3.81
C ALA A 225 -1.39 3.38 -4.64
N VAL A 226 -0.53 2.38 -4.78
CA VAL A 226 -0.67 1.26 -5.72
C VAL A 226 -0.38 -0.05 -4.99
N ILE A 227 -1.38 -0.86 -4.71
CA ILE A 227 -2.76 -0.96 -5.17
C ILE A 227 -3.75 -1.08 -3.98
N ASN A 228 -5.05 -0.91 -4.25
CA ASN A 228 -6.09 -1.38 -3.36
C ASN A 228 -6.25 -2.91 -3.48
N THR A 229 -7.25 -3.49 -2.81
CA THR A 229 -7.53 -4.93 -2.80
C THR A 229 -8.06 -5.45 -4.14
N ILE A 230 -7.80 -6.74 -4.42
CA ILE A 230 -8.29 -7.43 -5.61
C ILE A 230 -9.64 -8.07 -5.30
N MET A 231 -10.60 -7.95 -6.19
CA MET A 231 -11.91 -8.58 -6.02
C MET A 231 -11.79 -10.10 -5.96
N GLY A 232 -12.39 -10.69 -4.94
CA GLY A 232 -12.41 -12.13 -4.72
C GLY A 232 -13.69 -12.61 -4.03
N MET A 233 -13.86 -13.93 -3.98
CA MET A 233 -14.98 -14.60 -3.31
C MET A 233 -14.50 -15.89 -2.66
N ALA A 234 -15.13 -16.29 -1.56
CA ALA A 234 -15.01 -17.63 -0.99
C ALA A 234 -16.41 -18.19 -0.71
N ILE A 235 -16.54 -19.50 -0.83
CA ILE A 235 -17.83 -20.22 -0.73
C ILE A 235 -17.75 -21.25 0.39
N ASP A 236 -18.75 -21.26 1.24
CA ASP A 236 -19.06 -22.34 2.14
C ASP A 236 -19.78 -23.43 1.33
N VAL A 237 -19.12 -24.57 1.13
CA VAL A 237 -19.64 -25.63 0.25
C VAL A 237 -20.81 -26.39 0.86
N GLU A 238 -20.87 -26.48 2.19
CA GLU A 238 -21.95 -27.16 2.89
C GLU A 238 -23.24 -26.33 2.85
N GLU A 239 -23.10 -25.04 3.15
CA GLU A 239 -24.21 -24.10 3.14
C GLU A 239 -24.52 -23.55 1.72
N ARG A 240 -23.65 -23.81 0.75
CA ARG A 240 -23.73 -23.29 -0.65
C ARG A 240 -23.98 -21.79 -0.73
N ARG A 241 -23.27 -21.03 0.12
CA ARG A 241 -23.39 -19.57 0.22
C ARG A 241 -22.01 -18.90 0.33
N PRO A 242 -21.90 -17.61 0.02
CA PRO A 242 -20.67 -16.86 0.28
C PRO A 242 -20.34 -16.85 1.78
N VAL A 243 -19.04 -16.95 2.12
CA VAL A 243 -18.57 -16.88 3.51
C VAL A 243 -18.66 -15.48 4.11
N ILE A 244 -18.69 -14.44 3.25
CA ILE A 244 -18.94 -13.06 3.67
C ILE A 244 -20.31 -12.58 3.16
N GLY A 245 -20.98 -11.74 3.96
CA GLY A 245 -22.34 -11.33 3.69
C GLY A 245 -22.54 -10.53 2.38
N ASN A 246 -21.49 -9.95 1.83
CA ASN A 246 -21.53 -9.13 0.61
C ASN A 246 -21.16 -9.91 -0.66
N VAL A 247 -21.30 -11.23 -0.70
CA VAL A 247 -20.96 -12.13 -1.82
C VAL A 247 -19.48 -12.06 -2.23
N GLN A 248 -18.97 -10.89 -2.52
CA GLN A 248 -17.59 -10.61 -2.92
C GLN A 248 -16.94 -9.60 -1.99
N GLY A 249 -15.61 -9.66 -1.87
CA GLY A 249 -14.82 -8.75 -1.07
C GLY A 249 -13.47 -8.48 -1.66
N GLY A 250 -12.73 -7.56 -1.06
CA GLY A 250 -11.35 -7.28 -1.42
C GLY A 250 -10.40 -8.30 -0.82
N LEU A 251 -9.64 -9.00 -1.66
CA LEU A 251 -8.54 -9.87 -1.25
C LEU A 251 -7.30 -9.03 -0.99
N SER A 252 -6.64 -9.27 0.14
CA SER A 252 -5.39 -8.65 0.57
C SER A 252 -4.44 -9.71 1.15
N GLY A 253 -3.20 -9.31 1.46
CA GLY A 253 -2.17 -10.20 2.02
C GLY A 253 -1.25 -10.80 0.97
N PRO A 254 -0.38 -11.78 1.34
CA PRO A 254 0.67 -12.31 0.46
C PRO A 254 0.20 -12.83 -0.91
N ALA A 255 -1.03 -13.32 -0.98
CA ALA A 255 -1.62 -13.83 -2.23
C ALA A 255 -1.62 -12.80 -3.37
N ILE A 256 -1.70 -11.51 -3.08
CA ILE A 256 -1.77 -10.46 -4.11
C ILE A 256 -0.40 -9.83 -4.44
N LYS A 257 0.68 -10.18 -3.71
CA LYS A 257 2.00 -9.54 -3.88
C LYS A 257 2.51 -9.55 -5.33
N PRO A 258 2.50 -10.66 -6.08
CA PRO A 258 3.02 -10.67 -7.45
C PRO A 258 2.25 -9.73 -8.38
N ILE A 259 0.94 -9.61 -8.18
CA ILE A 259 0.08 -8.71 -8.96
C ILE A 259 0.37 -7.25 -8.57
N ALA A 260 0.50 -6.98 -7.27
CA ALA A 260 0.82 -5.65 -6.77
C ALA A 260 2.17 -5.15 -7.28
N LEU A 261 3.21 -5.99 -7.25
CA LEU A 261 4.54 -5.68 -7.81
C LEU A 261 4.47 -5.30 -9.29
N LEU A 262 3.78 -6.11 -10.11
CA LEU A 262 3.57 -5.81 -11.53
C LEU A 262 2.86 -4.46 -11.72
N LYS A 263 1.82 -4.20 -10.93
CA LYS A 263 1.06 -2.93 -11.02
C LYS A 263 1.89 -1.72 -10.58
N VAL A 264 2.72 -1.86 -9.55
CA VAL A 264 3.66 -0.80 -9.14
C VAL A 264 4.65 -0.50 -10.25
N HIS A 265 5.26 -1.53 -10.85
CA HIS A 265 6.18 -1.35 -11.97
C HIS A 265 5.51 -0.66 -13.17
N GLN A 266 4.31 -1.11 -13.57
CA GLN A 266 3.52 -0.48 -14.64
C GLN A 266 3.21 1.00 -14.36
N VAL A 267 2.88 1.34 -13.11
CA VAL A 267 2.61 2.73 -12.72
C VAL A 267 3.91 3.54 -12.70
N TYR A 268 5.03 2.95 -12.27
CA TYR A 268 6.33 3.62 -12.27
C TYR A 268 6.80 3.99 -13.69
N GLU A 269 6.50 3.18 -14.72
CA GLU A 269 6.77 3.53 -16.12
C GLU A 269 6.12 4.85 -16.54
N VAL A 270 5.00 5.22 -15.92
CA VAL A 270 4.24 6.44 -16.21
C VAL A 270 4.59 7.56 -15.22
N ALA A 271 4.71 7.25 -13.94
CA ALA A 271 4.90 8.22 -12.86
C ALA A 271 6.36 8.67 -12.73
N GLY A 272 7.31 7.76 -12.94
CA GLY A 272 8.75 8.00 -12.79
C GLY A 272 9.28 9.18 -13.62
N PRO A 273 8.96 9.29 -14.93
CA PRO A 273 9.38 10.43 -15.76
C PRO A 273 8.88 11.79 -15.23
N HIS A 274 7.77 11.80 -14.51
CA HIS A 274 7.18 13.00 -13.88
C HIS A 274 7.62 13.19 -12.44
N ARG A 275 8.47 12.29 -11.90
CA ARG A 275 8.91 12.30 -10.50
C ARG A 275 7.74 12.25 -9.50
N ILE A 276 6.64 11.60 -9.86
CA ILE A 276 5.49 11.38 -8.99
C ILE A 276 5.80 10.16 -8.10
N PRO A 277 5.93 10.33 -6.77
CA PRO A 277 6.25 9.24 -5.88
C PRO A 277 5.09 8.25 -5.74
N ILE A 278 5.45 6.99 -5.45
CA ILE A 278 4.49 5.88 -5.34
C ILE A 278 4.58 5.27 -3.94
N ILE A 279 3.44 5.07 -3.28
CA ILE A 279 3.29 4.15 -2.16
C ILE A 279 2.96 2.78 -2.74
N GLY A 280 3.93 1.88 -2.80
CA GLY A 280 3.72 0.51 -3.26
C GLY A 280 3.13 -0.36 -2.16
N GLN A 281 2.00 -1.03 -2.40
CA GLN A 281 1.28 -1.77 -1.37
C GLN A 281 0.56 -3.00 -1.91
N GLY A 282 0.56 -4.09 -1.09
CA GLY A 282 -0.12 -5.35 -1.41
C GLY A 282 0.73 -6.58 -1.09
N GLY A 283 0.52 -7.16 0.10
CA GLY A 283 1.14 -8.41 0.50
C GLY A 283 2.56 -8.32 1.06
N ILE A 284 2.99 -7.14 1.51
CA ILE A 284 4.27 -6.91 2.17
C ILE A 284 4.21 -7.47 3.60
N THR A 285 5.11 -8.40 3.93
CA THR A 285 5.23 -9.04 5.25
C THR A 285 6.66 -9.08 5.77
N THR A 286 7.66 -8.87 4.90
CA THR A 286 9.08 -8.92 5.23
C THR A 286 9.83 -7.73 4.62
N ALA A 287 11.06 -7.49 5.10
CA ALA A 287 11.97 -6.52 4.49
C ALA A 287 12.25 -6.83 3.01
N ARG A 288 12.37 -8.12 2.66
CA ARG A 288 12.56 -8.54 1.27
C ARG A 288 11.39 -8.12 0.39
N ASP A 289 10.15 -8.32 0.87
CA ASP A 289 8.97 -7.86 0.12
C ASP A 289 9.02 -6.34 -0.09
N ALA A 290 9.34 -5.58 0.97
CA ALA A 290 9.46 -4.12 0.89
C ALA A 290 10.51 -3.68 -0.15
N LEU A 291 11.69 -4.30 -0.13
CA LEU A 291 12.76 -4.04 -1.10
C LEU A 291 12.34 -4.36 -2.54
N GLU A 292 11.60 -5.45 -2.76
CA GLU A 292 11.06 -5.78 -4.09
C GLU A 292 10.15 -4.64 -4.62
N PHE A 293 9.29 -4.06 -3.77
CA PHE A 293 8.45 -2.93 -4.14
C PHE A 293 9.24 -1.65 -4.44
N ILE A 294 10.26 -1.35 -3.63
CA ILE A 294 11.12 -0.17 -3.82
C ILE A 294 11.89 -0.31 -5.14
N ILE A 295 12.50 -1.46 -5.39
CA ILE A 295 13.21 -1.77 -6.64
C ILE A 295 12.26 -1.69 -7.85
N ALA A 296 10.99 -2.08 -7.71
CA ALA A 296 9.99 -1.97 -8.76
C ALA A 296 9.53 -0.52 -9.03
N GLY A 297 9.89 0.46 -8.18
CA GLY A 297 9.62 1.88 -8.37
C GLY A 297 8.81 2.55 -7.26
N ALA A 298 8.51 1.86 -6.16
CA ALA A 298 7.87 2.48 -5.00
C ALA A 298 8.86 3.37 -4.24
N THR A 299 8.46 4.60 -3.92
CA THR A 299 9.21 5.52 -3.06
C THR A 299 9.00 5.18 -1.58
N ALA A 300 7.80 4.76 -1.23
CA ALA A 300 7.42 4.27 0.09
C ALA A 300 6.61 2.97 -0.05
N VAL A 301 6.49 2.20 1.03
CA VAL A 301 5.85 0.87 1.02
C VAL A 301 4.73 0.80 2.05
N GLY A 302 3.57 0.29 1.60
CA GLY A 302 2.37 0.21 2.43
C GLY A 302 2.22 -1.15 3.11
N VAL A 303 2.18 -1.17 4.44
CA VAL A 303 1.96 -2.35 5.27
C VAL A 303 0.52 -2.34 5.81
N GLY A 304 -0.22 -3.41 5.55
CA GLY A 304 -1.62 -3.53 5.96
C GLY A 304 -1.93 -4.85 6.65
N THR A 305 -2.35 -5.86 5.90
CA THR A 305 -2.82 -7.17 6.41
C THR A 305 -1.81 -7.84 7.35
N ALA A 306 -0.51 -7.63 7.14
CA ALA A 306 0.54 -8.18 8.00
C ALA A 306 0.39 -7.75 9.47
N LEU A 307 -0.13 -6.56 9.74
CA LEU A 307 -0.34 -6.04 11.09
C LEU A 307 -1.35 -6.86 11.91
N PHE A 308 -2.29 -7.55 11.26
CA PHE A 308 -3.26 -8.40 11.95
C PHE A 308 -2.65 -9.68 12.51
N TYR A 309 -1.56 -10.14 11.89
CA TYR A 309 -0.82 -11.34 12.35
C TYR A 309 0.36 -10.96 13.24
N ASP A 310 0.97 -9.79 12.98
CA ASP A 310 2.17 -9.34 13.64
C ASP A 310 2.18 -7.80 13.76
N PRO A 311 1.70 -7.27 14.88
CA PRO A 311 1.68 -5.83 15.12
C PRO A 311 3.05 -5.14 15.07
N LEU A 312 4.13 -5.88 15.31
CA LEU A 312 5.51 -5.36 15.35
C LEU A 312 6.27 -5.53 14.03
N VAL A 313 5.60 -5.96 12.96
CA VAL A 313 6.21 -6.25 11.66
C VAL A 313 6.99 -5.06 11.08
N CYS A 314 6.53 -3.84 11.29
CA CYS A 314 7.17 -2.63 10.74
C CYS A 314 8.59 -2.43 11.26
N ARG A 315 8.84 -2.67 12.54
CA ARG A 315 10.19 -2.61 13.13
C ARG A 315 11.13 -3.60 12.45
N ARG A 316 10.70 -4.86 12.28
CA ARG A 316 11.52 -5.88 11.61
C ARG A 316 11.75 -5.58 10.14
N ILE A 317 10.78 -4.99 9.45
CA ILE A 317 10.96 -4.55 8.06
C ILE A 317 12.02 -3.44 8.00
N ASN A 318 11.94 -2.44 8.89
CA ASN A 318 12.93 -1.36 8.97
C ASN A 318 14.34 -1.90 9.25
N GLU A 319 14.51 -2.78 10.23
CA GLU A 319 15.78 -3.42 10.56
C GLU A 319 16.35 -4.18 9.36
N GLY A 320 15.51 -4.94 8.66
CA GLY A 320 15.93 -5.69 7.48
C GLY A 320 16.31 -4.80 6.28
N ILE A 321 15.60 -3.68 6.06
CA ILE A 321 15.96 -2.70 5.02
C ILE A 321 17.30 -2.06 5.38
N ALA A 322 17.48 -1.60 6.63
CA ALA A 322 18.73 -1.00 7.07
C ALA A 322 19.92 -1.96 6.94
N ALA A 323 19.75 -3.23 7.30
CA ALA A 323 20.76 -4.26 7.13
C ALA A 323 21.12 -4.48 5.65
N TYR A 324 20.11 -4.49 4.75
CA TYR A 324 20.34 -4.61 3.31
C TYR A 324 21.14 -3.43 2.77
N LEU A 325 20.76 -2.19 3.12
CA LEU A 325 21.47 -0.98 2.67
C LEU A 325 22.94 -1.01 3.12
N ALA A 326 23.18 -1.33 4.39
CA ALA A 326 24.54 -1.45 4.94
C ALA A 326 25.36 -2.53 4.22
N ALA A 327 24.80 -3.70 3.96
CA ALA A 327 25.47 -4.80 3.27
C ALA A 327 25.82 -4.48 1.81
N HIS A 328 25.11 -3.54 1.17
CA HIS A 328 25.32 -3.14 -0.22
C HIS A 328 26.02 -1.77 -0.36
N GLY A 329 26.43 -1.13 0.75
CA GLY A 329 27.12 0.16 0.74
C GLY A 329 26.25 1.32 0.24
N LEU A 330 24.93 1.24 0.40
CA LEU A 330 23.98 2.27 -0.02
C LEU A 330 23.80 3.31 1.10
N ALA A 331 23.75 4.57 0.75
CA ALA A 331 23.64 5.67 1.71
C ALA A 331 22.21 5.81 2.26
N ASP A 332 21.22 5.61 1.42
CA ASP A 332 19.82 5.68 1.81
C ASP A 332 18.90 4.82 0.91
N VAL A 333 17.67 4.65 1.35
CA VAL A 333 16.69 3.78 0.69
C VAL A 333 16.26 4.29 -0.69
N THR A 334 16.41 5.58 -0.98
CA THR A 334 15.96 6.18 -2.24
C THR A 334 16.84 5.77 -3.41
N GLU A 335 18.10 5.35 -3.15
CA GLU A 335 18.99 4.82 -4.17
C GLU A 335 18.48 3.53 -4.83
N LEU A 336 17.54 2.84 -4.18
CA LEU A 336 16.95 1.60 -4.71
C LEU A 336 15.69 1.84 -5.57
N VAL A 337 15.12 3.04 -5.52
CA VAL A 337 13.83 3.31 -6.18
C VAL A 337 13.94 3.16 -7.70
N GLY A 338 13.19 2.19 -8.26
CA GLY A 338 13.12 1.97 -9.70
C GLY A 338 14.39 1.37 -10.32
N THR A 339 15.24 0.74 -9.52
CA THR A 339 16.50 0.13 -10.00
C THR A 339 16.32 -1.29 -10.59
N LEU A 340 15.07 -1.70 -10.86
CA LEU A 340 14.80 -3.00 -11.50
C LEU A 340 15.51 -3.10 -12.84
N ARG A 341 16.34 -4.12 -13.00
CA ARG A 341 17.04 -4.42 -14.26
C ARG A 341 16.25 -5.47 -15.04
N THR A 342 15.76 -5.10 -16.20
CA THR A 342 15.08 -6.00 -17.12
C THR A 342 16.09 -6.73 -18.04
N ALA A 343 15.64 -7.74 -18.77
CA ALA A 343 16.50 -8.42 -19.75
C ALA A 343 17.02 -7.45 -20.83
N LYS A 344 16.25 -6.41 -21.17
CA LYS A 344 16.67 -5.37 -22.12
C LYS A 344 17.83 -4.55 -21.55
N ASP A 345 17.74 -4.09 -20.29
CA ASP A 345 18.79 -3.30 -19.64
C ASP A 345 20.09 -4.07 -19.52
N LEU A 346 20.00 -5.40 -19.27
CA LEU A 346 21.16 -6.30 -19.20
C LEU A 346 21.79 -6.52 -20.58
N ALA A 347 21.00 -6.59 -21.66
CA ALA A 347 21.50 -6.72 -23.02
C ALA A 347 22.21 -5.45 -23.50
N ASP A 348 21.65 -4.26 -23.22
CA ASP A 348 22.23 -2.96 -23.58
C ASP A 348 23.58 -2.74 -22.85
N CYS A 349 23.69 -3.19 -21.59
CA CYS A 349 24.95 -3.13 -20.83
C CYS A 349 26.03 -4.05 -21.41
N ALA A 350 25.66 -5.22 -21.92
CA ALA A 350 26.59 -6.17 -22.55
C ALA A 350 27.09 -5.73 -23.93
N LEU A 351 26.36 -4.83 -24.62
CA LEU A 351 26.75 -4.29 -25.91
C LEU A 351 27.61 -3.01 -25.80
N SER A 352 27.67 -2.39 -24.61
CA SER A 352 28.40 -1.15 -24.33
C SER A 352 29.75 -1.35 -23.61
N GLY A 353 30.12 -2.56 -23.28
CA GLY A 353 31.41 -2.95 -22.68
C GLY A 353 32.22 -3.84 -23.61
#